data_b843d48cfdce3ac638da29c52976c219
#
_entry.id   b843d48cfdce3ac638da29c52976c219
#
_cell.length_a   1.000
_cell.length_b   1.000
_cell.length_c   1.000
_cell.angle_alpha   90.00
_cell.angle_beta   90.00
_cell.angle_gamma   90.00
#
_symmetry.space_group_name_H-M   'P 1'
#
loop_
_entity.id
_entity.type
_entity.pdbx_description
1 polymer ?
#
loop_
_entity_poly.entity_id
_entity_poly.type
_entity_poly.pdbx_seq_one_letter_code
_entity_poly.pdbx_strand_id
1 'polypeptide(L)'
;MYKRTYKFPGLALCVESEERISGNANFERFLTDEAEAHGHVTVRRSPLPQVGEGKRNGRYRRMKRGGREYYYTAFFDPAVGGYRDYACLARGETEELYIDHCGGLWDSMIIDALDIPDRLLEVKAAFLHSSFITVGGEGILFAGNKQAGKSTQAALWSKYRGALTVNGDRAVIRLEG
;
A
#
# COMPACT_ATOMS: atom_id res chain seq x y z
N MET A 1 15.13 -14.75 10.49
CA MET A 1 13.91 -14.30 9.80
C MET A 1 13.54 -12.93 10.32
N TYR A 2 13.33 -11.96 9.46
CA TYR A 2 12.91 -10.60 9.80
C TYR A 2 11.40 -10.51 9.67
N LYS A 3 10.75 -9.79 10.60
CA LYS A 3 9.31 -9.66 10.66
C LYS A 3 8.92 -8.20 10.82
N ARG A 4 7.89 -7.75 10.11
CA ARG A 4 7.28 -6.44 10.25
C ARG A 4 5.77 -6.56 10.16
N THR A 5 5.05 -5.90 11.04
CA THR A 5 3.59 -5.82 10.98
C THR A 5 3.18 -4.40 10.61
N TYR A 6 2.45 -4.26 9.51
CA TYR A 6 1.89 -2.99 9.04
C TYR A 6 0.42 -2.94 9.38
N LYS A 7 0.02 -1.88 10.09
CA LYS A 7 -1.37 -1.66 10.51
C LYS A 7 -1.98 -0.49 9.76
N PHE A 8 -3.10 -0.76 9.11
CA PHE A 8 -4.01 0.21 8.52
C PHE A 8 -5.35 0.14 9.25
N PRO A 9 -6.26 1.13 9.10
CA PRO A 9 -7.60 1.06 9.68
C PRO A 9 -8.33 -0.24 9.26
N GLY A 10 -8.55 -1.14 10.22
CA GLY A 10 -9.20 -2.43 10.02
C GLY A 10 -8.37 -3.52 9.34
N LEU A 11 -7.11 -3.29 9.00
CA LEU A 11 -6.23 -4.25 8.35
C LEU A 11 -4.85 -4.25 9.01
N ALA A 12 -4.37 -5.41 9.43
CA ALA A 12 -3.00 -5.61 9.86
C ALA A 12 -2.36 -6.77 9.08
N LEU A 13 -1.20 -6.55 8.50
CA LEU A 13 -0.47 -7.51 7.70
C LEU A 13 0.91 -7.76 8.29
N CYS A 14 1.17 -9.01 8.63
CA CYS A 14 2.49 -9.48 9.04
C CYS A 14 3.29 -9.89 7.80
N VAL A 15 4.44 -9.29 7.62
CA VAL A 15 5.37 -9.58 6.53
C VAL A 15 6.63 -10.21 7.09
N GLU A 16 6.99 -11.37 6.60
CA GLU A 16 8.18 -12.12 7.01
C GLU A 16 9.15 -12.29 5.86
N SER A 17 10.46 -12.13 6.11
CA SER A 17 11.51 -12.27 5.10
C SER A 17 12.78 -12.87 5.72
N GLU A 18 13.53 -13.61 4.91
CA GLU A 18 14.90 -14.04 5.27
C GLU A 18 15.89 -12.89 5.22
N GLU A 19 15.65 -11.90 4.34
CA GLU A 19 16.47 -10.71 4.22
C GLU A 19 15.92 -9.57 5.10
N ARG A 20 16.84 -8.70 5.55
CA ARG A 20 16.46 -7.49 6.30
C ARG A 20 15.63 -6.56 5.42
N ILE A 21 14.47 -6.17 5.94
CA ILE A 21 13.62 -5.15 5.32
C ILE A 21 14.11 -3.77 5.77
N SER A 22 14.53 -2.95 4.82
CA SER A 22 14.92 -1.57 5.07
C SER A 22 13.72 -0.66 5.22
N GLY A 23 13.70 0.15 6.28
CA GLY A 23 12.60 1.07 6.58
C GLY A 23 12.62 2.31 5.69
N ASN A 24 11.44 2.92 5.56
CA ASN A 24 11.25 4.24 4.99
C ASN A 24 10.36 5.04 5.95
N ALA A 25 10.77 6.25 6.31
CA ALA A 25 10.08 7.12 7.27
C ALA A 25 8.57 7.30 6.97
N ASN A 26 8.17 7.23 5.70
CA ASN A 26 6.76 7.32 5.31
C ASN A 26 5.93 6.11 5.73
N PHE A 27 6.55 4.95 5.93
CA PHE A 27 5.89 3.70 6.29
C PHE A 27 6.10 3.29 7.75
N GLU A 28 7.08 3.88 8.45
CA GLU A 28 7.33 3.61 9.86
C GLU A 28 6.12 3.88 10.75
N ARG A 29 5.31 4.87 10.40
CA ARG A 29 4.05 5.20 11.09
C ARG A 29 2.98 4.11 11.02
N PHE A 30 3.11 3.16 10.10
CA PHE A 30 2.20 2.02 9.96
C PHE A 30 2.73 0.77 10.65
N LEU A 31 3.98 0.78 11.16
CA LEU A 31 4.54 -0.34 11.89
C LEU A 31 3.91 -0.44 13.29
N THR A 32 3.69 -1.68 13.72
CA THR A 32 3.20 -1.98 15.05
C THR A 32 3.68 -3.35 15.51
N ASP A 33 3.96 -3.48 16.80
CA ASP A 33 4.29 -4.75 17.44
C ASP A 33 3.08 -5.36 18.16
N GLU A 34 1.96 -4.62 18.28
CA GLU A 34 0.82 -4.94 19.13
C GLU A 34 -0.40 -5.48 18.39
N ALA A 35 -0.41 -5.46 17.04
CA ALA A 35 -1.60 -5.87 16.30
C ALA A 35 -1.58 -7.37 16.00
N GLU A 36 -2.69 -8.04 16.29
CA GLU A 36 -2.98 -9.33 15.70
C GLU A 36 -3.10 -9.19 14.18
N ALA A 37 -2.30 -9.95 13.43
CA ALA A 37 -2.27 -9.85 11.98
C ALA A 37 -3.49 -10.54 11.36
N HIS A 38 -4.17 -9.83 10.45
CA HIS A 38 -5.28 -10.37 9.65
C HIS A 38 -4.77 -11.24 8.49
N GLY A 39 -3.50 -11.07 8.10
CA GLY A 39 -2.85 -11.84 7.05
C GLY A 39 -1.35 -11.93 7.25
N HIS A 40 -0.78 -13.03 6.78
CA HIS A 40 0.65 -13.30 6.82
C HIS A 40 1.19 -13.45 5.40
N VAL A 41 2.23 -12.69 5.08
CA VAL A 41 2.86 -12.68 3.77
C VAL A 41 4.34 -13.02 3.90
N THR A 42 4.76 -14.10 3.25
CA THR A 42 6.17 -14.47 3.15
C THR A 42 6.79 -13.80 1.94
N VAL A 43 7.82 -12.97 2.16
CA VAL A 43 8.58 -12.33 1.07
C VAL A 43 9.72 -13.22 0.64
N ARG A 44 9.79 -13.49 -0.66
CA ARG A 44 10.85 -14.27 -1.31
C ARG A 44 11.59 -13.44 -2.35
N ARG A 45 12.91 -13.39 -2.21
CA ARG A 45 13.80 -12.85 -3.24
C ARG A 45 14.07 -13.94 -4.28
N SER A 46 13.35 -13.91 -5.37
CA SER A 46 13.50 -14.90 -6.43
C SER A 46 12.88 -14.40 -7.75
N PRO A 47 13.17 -15.04 -8.89
CA PRO A 47 12.45 -14.77 -10.14
C PRO A 47 10.94 -14.87 -9.94
N LEU A 48 10.21 -14.01 -10.65
CA LEU A 48 8.76 -13.97 -10.55
C LEU A 48 8.12 -15.23 -11.13
N PRO A 49 7.04 -15.76 -10.52
CA PRO A 49 6.28 -16.87 -11.08
C PRO A 49 5.82 -16.58 -12.51
N GLN A 50 6.05 -17.51 -13.43
CA GLN A 50 5.62 -17.41 -14.82
C GLN A 50 4.29 -18.16 -15.03
N VAL A 51 3.18 -17.50 -14.69
CA VAL A 51 1.86 -18.14 -14.72
C VAL A 51 1.05 -17.84 -15.97
N GLY A 52 1.65 -17.15 -16.94
CA GLY A 52 1.07 -16.80 -18.23
C GLY A 52 0.75 -15.31 -18.36
N GLU A 53 -0.02 -14.97 -19.41
CA GLU A 53 -0.42 -13.58 -19.66
C GLU A 53 -1.70 -13.25 -18.88
N GLY A 54 -1.74 -12.05 -18.30
CA GLY A 54 -2.90 -11.51 -17.60
C GLY A 54 -3.25 -10.11 -18.11
N LYS A 55 -4.45 -9.65 -17.81
CA LYS A 55 -4.87 -8.29 -18.16
C LYS A 55 -4.04 -7.27 -17.38
N ARG A 56 -3.34 -6.40 -18.10
CA ARG A 56 -2.57 -5.28 -17.52
C ARG A 56 -3.42 -4.02 -17.49
N ASN A 57 -3.34 -3.31 -16.38
CA ASN A 57 -3.89 -1.97 -16.21
C ASN A 57 -2.78 -1.07 -15.63
N GLY A 58 -2.14 -0.29 -16.48
CA GLY A 58 -0.96 0.48 -16.11
C GLY A 58 0.15 -0.41 -15.54
N ARG A 59 0.58 -0.10 -14.32
CA ARG A 59 1.65 -0.83 -13.61
C ARG A 59 1.21 -2.15 -12.98
N TYR A 60 -0.07 -2.51 -13.02
CA TYR A 60 -0.60 -3.71 -12.38
C TYR A 60 -1.10 -4.72 -13.39
N ARG A 61 -0.84 -5.99 -13.15
CA ARG A 61 -1.33 -7.10 -13.94
C ARG A 61 -1.88 -8.18 -13.01
N ARG A 62 -3.11 -8.62 -13.26
CA ARG A 62 -3.79 -9.65 -12.46
C ARG A 62 -4.08 -10.87 -13.29
N MET A 63 -4.00 -12.03 -12.65
CA MET A 63 -4.48 -13.28 -13.23
C MET A 63 -4.82 -14.30 -12.16
N LYS A 64 -5.63 -15.28 -12.53
CA LYS A 64 -6.03 -16.38 -11.68
C LYS A 64 -5.67 -17.71 -12.34
N ARG A 65 -4.99 -18.58 -11.61
CA ARG A 65 -4.61 -19.91 -12.10
C ARG A 65 -4.53 -20.90 -10.94
N GLY A 66 -5.10 -22.09 -11.11
CA GLY A 66 -5.02 -23.18 -10.12
C GLY A 66 -5.58 -22.80 -8.74
N GLY A 67 -6.64 -21.99 -8.69
CA GLY A 67 -7.23 -21.53 -7.42
C GLY A 67 -6.47 -20.41 -6.71
N ARG A 68 -5.29 -20.00 -7.22
CA ARG A 68 -4.53 -18.86 -6.71
C ARG A 68 -4.70 -17.61 -7.58
N GLU A 69 -4.63 -16.45 -6.95
CA GLU A 69 -4.61 -15.15 -7.61
C GLU A 69 -3.19 -14.58 -7.59
N TYR A 70 -2.79 -13.99 -8.71
CA TYR A 70 -1.46 -13.43 -8.90
C TYR A 70 -1.57 -11.96 -9.27
N TYR A 71 -0.92 -11.10 -8.49
CA TYR A 71 -0.92 -9.65 -8.65
C TYR A 71 0.51 -9.21 -8.93
N TYR A 72 0.78 -8.83 -10.18
CA TYR A 72 2.09 -8.33 -10.56
C TYR A 72 2.12 -6.82 -10.47
N THR A 73 3.19 -6.31 -9.90
CA THR A 73 3.48 -4.88 -9.79
C THR A 73 4.71 -4.56 -10.63
N ALA A 74 4.62 -3.48 -11.41
CA ALA A 74 5.67 -3.07 -12.34
C ALA A 74 6.10 -1.63 -12.09
N PHE A 75 7.33 -1.30 -12.52
CA PHE A 75 7.76 0.07 -12.76
C PHE A 75 7.77 0.36 -14.27
N PHE A 76 7.70 1.63 -14.62
CA PHE A 76 7.90 2.06 -16.01
C PHE A 76 9.39 2.07 -16.32
N ASP A 77 9.81 1.32 -17.33
CA ASP A 77 11.19 1.25 -17.78
C ASP A 77 11.35 2.07 -19.08
N PRO A 78 12.00 3.24 -19.02
CA PRO A 78 12.19 4.07 -20.18
C PRO A 78 13.02 3.44 -21.31
N ALA A 79 13.92 2.49 -20.94
CA ALA A 79 14.79 1.84 -21.91
C ALA A 79 14.03 0.92 -22.87
N VAL A 80 12.90 0.35 -22.41
CA VAL A 80 12.03 -0.50 -23.24
C VAL A 80 10.72 0.19 -23.59
N GLY A 81 10.49 1.41 -23.11
CA GLY A 81 9.27 2.18 -23.36
C GLY A 81 8.01 1.53 -22.77
N GLY A 82 8.14 0.75 -21.70
CA GLY A 82 7.05 -0.06 -21.18
C GLY A 82 7.17 -0.40 -19.70
N TYR A 83 6.26 -1.25 -19.21
CA TYR A 83 6.22 -1.70 -17.84
C TYR A 83 7.00 -3.02 -17.68
N ARG A 84 7.88 -3.05 -16.66
CA ARG A 84 8.63 -4.23 -16.24
C ARG A 84 8.18 -4.67 -14.86
N ASP A 85 7.69 -5.91 -14.76
CA ASP A 85 7.29 -6.49 -13.47
C ASP A 85 8.51 -6.67 -12.57
N TYR A 86 8.41 -6.26 -11.30
CA TYR A 86 9.45 -6.45 -10.28
C TYR A 86 8.96 -7.23 -9.07
N ALA A 87 7.64 -7.36 -8.90
CA ALA A 87 7.04 -8.09 -7.81
C ALA A 87 5.79 -8.86 -8.27
N CYS A 88 5.52 -9.97 -7.60
CA CYS A 88 4.32 -10.79 -7.78
C CYS A 88 3.81 -11.27 -6.43
N LEU A 89 2.64 -10.82 -6.02
CA LEU A 89 1.91 -11.34 -4.88
C LEU A 89 1.06 -12.52 -5.34
N ALA A 90 1.31 -13.71 -4.78
CA ALA A 90 0.51 -14.91 -4.99
C ALA A 90 -0.38 -15.15 -3.77
N ARG A 91 -1.70 -15.00 -3.93
CA ARG A 91 -2.71 -15.18 -2.88
C ARG A 91 -3.44 -16.52 -3.06
N GLY A 92 -3.59 -17.27 -1.97
CA GLY A 92 -4.29 -18.55 -1.90
C GLY A 92 -4.42 -18.97 -0.43
N GLU A 93 -4.25 -20.24 -0.12
CA GLU A 93 -4.18 -20.73 1.27
C GLU A 93 -3.01 -20.10 2.04
N THR A 94 -1.94 -19.83 1.33
CA THR A 94 -0.79 -19.05 1.82
C THR A 94 -0.56 -17.85 0.90
N GLU A 95 0.02 -16.78 1.44
CA GLU A 95 0.37 -15.62 0.66
C GLU A 95 1.89 -15.48 0.56
N GLU A 96 2.38 -15.38 -0.65
CA GLU A 96 3.80 -15.23 -0.96
C GLU A 96 4.02 -14.03 -1.88
N LEU A 97 4.92 -13.14 -1.47
CA LEU A 97 5.34 -12.00 -2.28
C LEU A 97 6.72 -12.27 -2.86
N TYR A 98 6.79 -12.50 -4.15
CA TYR A 98 8.02 -12.65 -4.91
C TYR A 98 8.52 -11.27 -5.35
N ILE A 99 9.81 -11.00 -5.13
CA ILE A 99 10.46 -9.76 -5.54
C ILE A 99 11.71 -10.10 -6.35
N ASP A 100 11.70 -9.71 -7.62
CA ASP A 100 12.82 -9.84 -8.56
C ASP A 100 13.44 -8.46 -8.81
N HIS A 101 14.34 -8.07 -7.92
CA HIS A 101 15.01 -6.79 -7.97
C HIS A 101 16.44 -6.91 -7.41
N CYS A 102 17.42 -6.26 -8.02
CA CYS A 102 18.84 -6.37 -7.65
C CYS A 102 19.28 -5.51 -6.46
N GLY A 103 18.42 -4.61 -5.97
CA GLY A 103 18.72 -3.76 -4.79
C GLY A 103 18.33 -4.39 -3.46
N GLY A 104 18.41 -3.62 -2.37
CA GLY A 104 17.93 -4.02 -1.06
C GLY A 104 16.40 -4.19 -1.03
N LEU A 105 15.91 -4.91 -0.03
CA LEU A 105 14.49 -5.07 0.20
C LEU A 105 13.96 -3.87 1.01
N TRP A 106 13.04 -3.09 0.42
CA TRP A 106 12.51 -1.87 1.02
C TRP A 106 11.02 -1.96 1.32
N ASP A 107 10.57 -1.36 2.43
CA ASP A 107 9.16 -1.22 2.78
C ASP A 107 8.30 -0.71 1.63
N SER A 108 8.79 0.29 0.90
CA SER A 108 8.06 0.89 -0.21
C SER A 108 7.74 -0.11 -1.32
N MET A 109 8.67 -1.02 -1.63
CA MET A 109 8.46 -2.08 -2.62
C MET A 109 7.44 -3.10 -2.14
N ILE A 110 7.55 -3.49 -0.87
CA ILE A 110 6.64 -4.46 -0.24
C ILE A 110 5.23 -3.90 -0.20
N ILE A 111 5.04 -2.72 0.40
CA ILE A 111 3.72 -2.08 0.54
C ILE A 111 3.05 -1.84 -0.82
N ASP A 112 3.83 -1.42 -1.81
CA ASP A 112 3.32 -1.20 -3.17
C ASP A 112 2.84 -2.50 -3.83
N ALA A 113 3.48 -3.63 -3.51
CA ALA A 113 3.17 -4.93 -4.07
C ALA A 113 2.13 -5.76 -3.27
N LEU A 114 1.76 -5.32 -2.06
CA LEU A 114 0.81 -6.03 -1.19
C LEU A 114 -0.67 -5.84 -1.56
N ASP A 115 -0.98 -5.10 -2.61
CA ASP A 115 -2.36 -4.82 -3.05
C ASP A 115 -3.24 -4.21 -1.92
N ILE A 116 -2.66 -3.30 -1.15
CA ILE A 116 -3.32 -2.65 0.00
C ILE A 116 -4.67 -2.04 -0.37
N PRO A 117 -4.86 -1.36 -1.53
CA PRO A 117 -6.16 -0.79 -1.87
C PRO A 117 -7.30 -1.81 -1.90
N ASP A 118 -7.10 -2.98 -2.51
CA ASP A 118 -8.14 -4.00 -2.59
C ASP A 118 -8.38 -4.66 -1.23
N ARG A 119 -7.33 -4.89 -0.45
CA ARG A 119 -7.45 -5.42 0.93
C ARG A 119 -8.20 -4.46 1.85
N LEU A 120 -8.04 -3.17 1.70
CA LEU A 120 -8.81 -2.18 2.45
C LEU A 120 -10.30 -2.28 2.12
N LEU A 121 -10.67 -2.51 0.86
CA LEU A 121 -12.07 -2.70 0.47
C LEU A 121 -12.70 -3.93 1.15
N GLU A 122 -11.93 -5.02 1.34
CA GLU A 122 -12.38 -6.22 2.06
C GLU A 122 -12.79 -5.92 3.52
N VAL A 123 -12.18 -4.89 4.14
CA VAL A 123 -12.48 -4.43 5.51
C VAL A 123 -13.29 -3.13 5.56
N LYS A 124 -14.02 -2.82 4.49
CA LYS A 124 -14.84 -1.61 4.34
C LYS A 124 -14.07 -0.30 4.52
N ALA A 125 -12.80 -0.30 4.12
CA ALA A 125 -11.93 0.87 4.14
C ALA A 125 -11.45 1.21 2.72
N ALA A 126 -11.02 2.44 2.51
CA ALA A 126 -10.47 2.88 1.23
C ALA A 126 -9.48 4.03 1.39
N PHE A 127 -8.53 4.14 0.45
CA PHE A 127 -7.74 5.36 0.30
C PHE A 127 -8.58 6.47 -0.34
N LEU A 128 -8.54 7.64 0.26
CA LEU A 128 -9.09 8.86 -0.31
C LEU A 128 -7.95 9.85 -0.59
N HIS A 129 -7.82 10.28 -1.84
CA HIS A 129 -6.90 11.37 -2.19
C HIS A 129 -7.45 12.69 -1.66
N SER A 130 -6.99 13.10 -0.49
CA SER A 130 -7.53 14.21 0.26
C SER A 130 -6.46 14.87 1.13
N SER A 131 -6.69 16.14 1.51
CA SER A 131 -6.02 16.72 2.66
C SER A 131 -6.90 16.52 3.89
N PHE A 132 -6.34 15.91 4.93
CA PHE A 132 -7.02 15.61 6.18
C PHE A 132 -6.50 16.53 7.30
N ILE A 133 -7.43 17.22 7.95
CA ILE A 133 -7.16 18.08 9.10
C ILE A 133 -8.04 17.70 10.29
N THR A 134 -7.63 18.10 11.48
CA THR A 134 -8.46 18.01 12.70
C THR A 134 -8.59 19.38 13.33
N VAL A 135 -9.78 19.71 13.84
CA VAL A 135 -10.08 20.93 14.58
C VAL A 135 -11.26 20.69 15.52
N GLY A 136 -11.14 21.14 16.77
CA GLY A 136 -12.21 20.97 17.77
C GLY A 136 -12.60 19.52 18.07
N GLY A 137 -11.69 18.55 17.85
CA GLY A 137 -11.97 17.12 18.00
C GLY A 137 -12.64 16.47 16.79
N GLU A 138 -12.91 17.23 15.75
CA GLU A 138 -13.51 16.73 14.51
C GLU A 138 -12.47 16.58 13.40
N GLY A 139 -12.66 15.58 12.51
CA GLY A 139 -11.87 15.36 11.31
C GLY A 139 -12.55 15.94 10.07
N ILE A 140 -11.82 16.72 9.27
CA ILE A 140 -12.32 17.30 8.02
C ILE A 140 -11.44 16.82 6.86
N LEU A 141 -12.07 16.28 5.82
CA LEU A 141 -11.42 15.83 4.59
C LEU A 141 -11.74 16.76 3.42
N PHE A 142 -10.72 17.36 2.84
CA PHE A 142 -10.84 18.09 1.57
C PHE A 142 -10.52 17.16 0.43
N ALA A 143 -11.54 16.66 -0.26
CA ALA A 143 -11.41 15.80 -1.43
C ALA A 143 -11.75 16.56 -2.73
N GLY A 144 -11.17 16.14 -3.85
CA GLY A 144 -11.41 16.74 -5.16
C GLY A 144 -10.30 16.43 -6.14
N ASN A 145 -10.45 16.87 -7.39
CA ASN A 145 -9.49 16.67 -8.46
C ASN A 145 -8.12 17.29 -8.15
N LYS A 146 -7.12 16.92 -8.93
CA LYS A 146 -5.81 17.60 -8.89
C LYS A 146 -6.01 19.11 -9.09
N GLN A 147 -5.32 19.91 -8.30
CA GLN A 147 -5.41 21.39 -8.29
C GLN A 147 -6.74 21.99 -7.77
N ALA A 148 -7.64 21.20 -7.19
CA ALA A 148 -8.88 21.71 -6.58
C ALA A 148 -8.67 22.53 -5.30
N GLY A 149 -7.43 22.83 -4.90
CA GLY A 149 -7.12 23.65 -3.73
C GLY A 149 -7.19 22.91 -2.39
N LYS A 150 -7.20 21.57 -2.36
CA LYS A 150 -7.25 20.76 -1.12
C LYS A 150 -6.21 21.19 -0.08
N SER A 151 -4.94 21.21 -0.47
CA SER A 151 -3.84 21.59 0.42
C SER A 151 -3.90 23.08 0.81
N THR A 152 -4.41 23.93 -0.09
CA THR A 152 -4.64 25.34 0.21
C THR A 152 -5.71 25.52 1.28
N GLN A 153 -6.82 24.79 1.18
CA GLN A 153 -7.85 24.80 2.21
C GLN A 153 -7.32 24.31 3.56
N ALA A 154 -6.59 23.20 3.59
CA ALA A 154 -5.96 22.71 4.82
C ALA A 154 -5.02 23.77 5.44
N ALA A 155 -4.21 24.45 4.64
CA ALA A 155 -3.33 25.52 5.11
C ALA A 155 -4.09 26.75 5.65
N LEU A 156 -5.20 27.15 5.00
CA LEU A 156 -6.04 28.25 5.48
C LEU A 156 -6.72 27.89 6.82
N TRP A 157 -7.22 26.68 6.97
CA TRP A 157 -7.80 26.21 8.23
C TRP A 157 -6.75 26.13 9.34
N SER A 158 -5.55 25.66 9.03
CA SER A 158 -4.43 25.67 9.97
C SER A 158 -4.11 27.11 10.43
N LYS A 159 -4.00 28.03 9.49
CA LYS A 159 -3.62 29.43 9.74
C LYS A 159 -4.67 30.21 10.52
N TYR A 160 -5.96 30.03 10.21
CA TYR A 160 -7.03 30.89 10.71
C TYR A 160 -7.95 30.22 11.74
N ARG A 161 -7.91 28.90 11.86
CA ARG A 161 -8.78 28.12 12.75
C ARG A 161 -8.00 27.22 13.73
N GLY A 162 -6.66 27.25 13.69
CA GLY A 162 -5.84 26.40 14.55
C GLY A 162 -5.96 24.90 14.25
N ALA A 163 -6.40 24.54 13.03
CA ALA A 163 -6.50 23.14 12.64
C ALA A 163 -5.12 22.48 12.48
N LEU A 164 -5.02 21.21 12.86
CA LEU A 164 -3.82 20.40 12.66
C LEU A 164 -3.94 19.63 11.36
N THR A 165 -2.94 19.74 10.48
CA THR A 165 -2.86 18.90 9.28
C THR A 165 -2.34 17.53 9.66
N VAL A 166 -3.19 16.51 9.51
CA VAL A 166 -2.86 15.11 9.79
C VAL A 166 -2.19 14.46 8.59
N ASN A 167 -2.75 14.68 7.39
CA ASN A 167 -2.19 14.18 6.14
C ASN A 167 -2.56 15.11 4.98
N GLY A 168 -1.60 15.37 4.08
CA GLY A 168 -1.76 16.32 2.96
C GLY A 168 -2.12 15.69 1.61
N ASP A 169 -2.06 14.36 1.47
CA ASP A 169 -2.19 13.70 0.17
C ASP A 169 -3.19 12.54 0.17
N ARG A 170 -3.10 11.61 1.13
CA ARG A 170 -3.95 10.42 1.21
C ARG A 170 -4.39 10.14 2.62
N ALA A 171 -5.69 9.99 2.83
CA ALA A 171 -6.27 9.49 4.06
C ALA A 171 -6.83 8.08 3.83
N VAL A 172 -6.80 7.24 4.87
CA VAL A 172 -7.59 6.00 4.88
C VAL A 172 -8.87 6.30 5.63
N ILE A 173 -10.00 6.05 4.99
CA ILE A 173 -11.32 6.10 5.61
C ILE A 173 -11.85 4.69 5.80
N ARG A 174 -12.59 4.44 6.87
CA ARG A 174 -13.26 3.17 7.14
C ARG A 174 -14.69 3.45 7.55
N LEU A 175 -15.62 2.64 7.04
CA LEU A 175 -17.00 2.65 7.48
C LEU A 175 -17.11 1.80 8.75
N GLU A 176 -17.56 2.42 9.83
CA GLU A 176 -17.98 1.73 11.04
C GLU A 176 -19.48 1.54 10.96
N GLY A 177 -19.92 0.29 11.06
CA GLY A 177 -21.33 -0.10 11.02
C GLY A 177 -21.95 -0.08 12.39
#